data_0e7beac8390109ac2b400672946dbc8c
#
_entry.id   0e7beac8390109ac2b400672946dbc8c
#
_cell.length_a   1.000
_cell.length_b   1.000
_cell.length_c   1.000
_cell.angle_alpha   90.00
_cell.angle_beta   90.00
_cell.angle_gamma   90.00
#
_symmetry.space_group_name_H-M   'P 1'
#
loop_
_entity.id
_entity.type
_entity.pdbx_description
1 polymer ?
#
loop_
_entity_poly.entity_id
_entity_poly.type
_entity_poly.pdbx_seq_one_letter_code
_entity_poly.pdbx_strand_id
1 'polypeptide(L)'
;MNKLRTALAATAAAALGLAALAAAPAQAAAQPTFLSAAQMPASSTPWTATRVFTGVPENGGALCAPYKIPAQNSRYREFATELDTNGVQITTVARTEADAVKLVDTLRKALAGCGALLEQQNPGLHAVSAYHGKIAVEEGAWVYSLDTADPQIGNTDIHLFSVGRDGRTVTFVRWGQMGDLKDAPVAAFRTTAKTAVNKLW
;
A
#
# COMPACT_ATOMS: atom_id res chain seq x y z
N MET A 1 -85.93 -27.38 40.88
CA MET A 1 -85.59 -27.23 39.44
C MET A 1 -84.28 -26.50 39.34
N ASN A 2 -83.16 -27.24 39.40
CA ASN A 2 -81.79 -26.67 39.36
C ASN A 2 -81.19 -27.00 38.03
N LYS A 3 -80.76 -25.95 37.31
CA LYS A 3 -79.99 -26.08 36.05
C LYS A 3 -78.49 -25.94 36.37
N LEU A 4 -77.75 -27.02 36.27
CA LEU A 4 -76.29 -27.02 36.25
C LEU A 4 -75.78 -26.33 34.94
N ARG A 5 -74.87 -25.37 35.07
CA ARG A 5 -74.07 -24.81 33.97
C ARG A 5 -72.68 -25.36 34.11
N THR A 6 -72.31 -26.17 33.14
CA THR A 6 -70.96 -26.70 32.98
C THR A 6 -70.06 -25.61 32.29
N ALA A 7 -68.99 -25.21 32.95
CA ALA A 7 -67.98 -24.34 32.35
C ALA A 7 -66.89 -25.18 31.72
N LEU A 8 -66.65 -25.01 30.39
CA LEU A 8 -65.53 -25.57 29.70
C LEU A 8 -64.33 -24.62 29.90
N ALA A 9 -63.26 -25.13 30.48
CA ALA A 9 -61.95 -24.42 30.50
C ALA A 9 -61.20 -24.78 29.24
N ALA A 10 -60.89 -23.77 28.42
CA ALA A 10 -59.98 -23.88 27.25
C ALA A 10 -58.57 -23.61 27.69
N THR A 11 -57.70 -24.59 27.64
CA THR A 11 -56.21 -24.45 27.82
C THR A 11 -55.60 -24.04 26.54
N ALA A 12 -55.07 -22.79 26.45
CA ALA A 12 -54.28 -22.32 25.36
C ALA A 12 -52.80 -22.74 25.60
N ALA A 13 -52.29 -23.63 24.78
CA ALA A 13 -50.88 -24.00 24.74
C ALA A 13 -50.11 -22.94 23.91
N ALA A 14 -49.29 -22.12 24.56
CA ALA A 14 -48.36 -21.20 23.89
C ALA A 14 -47.12 -21.97 23.44
N ALA A 15 -46.99 -22.18 22.13
CA ALA A 15 -45.77 -22.72 21.52
C ALA A 15 -44.71 -21.59 21.38
N LEU A 16 -43.70 -21.60 22.24
CA LEU A 16 -42.53 -20.78 22.13
C LEU A 16 -41.64 -21.32 21.00
N GLY A 17 -41.74 -20.71 19.81
CA GLY A 17 -40.83 -20.96 18.69
C GLY A 17 -39.47 -20.31 18.96
N LEU A 18 -38.46 -21.11 19.31
CA LEU A 18 -37.06 -20.68 19.28
C LEU A 18 -36.63 -20.48 17.82
N ALA A 19 -36.59 -19.22 17.33
CA ALA A 19 -35.96 -18.87 16.10
C ALA A 19 -34.44 -18.94 16.32
N ALA A 20 -33.79 -20.01 15.88
CA ALA A 20 -32.33 -20.09 15.80
C ALA A 20 -31.83 -19.08 14.75
N LEU A 21 -31.31 -17.96 15.20
CA LEU A 21 -30.56 -17.03 14.37
C LEU A 21 -29.27 -17.75 13.91
N ALA A 22 -29.29 -18.34 12.72
CA ALA A 22 -28.08 -18.84 12.08
C ALA A 22 -27.19 -17.64 11.82
N ALA A 23 -26.14 -17.46 12.63
CA ALA A 23 -25.07 -16.49 12.35
C ALA A 23 -24.42 -16.91 11.03
N ALA A 24 -24.65 -16.14 9.97
CA ALA A 24 -23.92 -16.32 8.72
C ALA A 24 -22.42 -16.20 9.02
N PRO A 25 -21.56 -17.10 8.51
CA PRO A 25 -20.13 -16.97 8.71
C PRO A 25 -19.69 -15.60 8.18
N ALA A 26 -19.05 -14.81 9.04
CA ALA A 26 -18.46 -13.55 8.63
C ALA A 26 -17.43 -13.87 7.53
N GLN A 27 -17.75 -13.54 6.29
CA GLN A 27 -16.79 -13.65 5.19
C GLN A 27 -15.59 -12.78 5.55
N ALA A 28 -14.40 -13.41 5.69
CA ALA A 28 -13.16 -12.68 5.87
C ALA A 28 -13.05 -11.66 4.72
N ALA A 29 -12.97 -10.38 5.06
CA ALA A 29 -12.81 -9.33 4.05
C ALA A 29 -11.62 -9.68 3.16
N ALA A 30 -11.79 -9.57 1.84
CA ALA A 30 -10.73 -9.81 0.88
C ALA A 30 -9.51 -8.97 1.29
N GLN A 31 -8.34 -9.58 1.29
CA GLN A 31 -7.09 -8.88 1.63
C GLN A 31 -6.43 -8.36 0.36
N PRO A 32 -5.87 -7.14 0.39
CA PRO A 32 -5.09 -6.64 -0.73
C PRO A 32 -4.00 -7.62 -1.13
N THR A 33 -3.80 -7.82 -2.43
CA THR A 33 -2.74 -8.65 -2.96
C THR A 33 -1.51 -7.82 -3.32
N PHE A 34 -0.38 -8.49 -3.59
CA PHE A 34 0.90 -7.84 -3.83
C PHE A 34 1.42 -8.14 -5.23
N LEU A 35 2.28 -7.27 -5.74
CA LEU A 35 3.05 -7.52 -6.95
C LEU A 35 3.82 -8.84 -6.84
N SER A 36 3.98 -9.53 -7.96
CA SER A 36 4.96 -10.61 -8.11
C SER A 36 6.29 -10.04 -8.64
N ALA A 37 7.37 -10.83 -8.56
CA ALA A 37 8.65 -10.48 -9.14
C ALA A 37 8.55 -10.10 -10.63
N ALA A 38 7.75 -10.82 -11.41
CA ALA A 38 7.54 -10.56 -12.83
C ALA A 38 6.76 -9.27 -13.16
N GLN A 39 6.20 -8.61 -12.14
CA GLN A 39 5.48 -7.33 -12.28
C GLN A 39 6.33 -6.11 -11.91
N MET A 40 7.57 -6.33 -11.47
CA MET A 40 8.57 -5.28 -11.35
C MET A 40 9.12 -4.90 -12.74
N PRO A 41 9.66 -3.69 -12.93
CA PRO A 41 10.32 -3.32 -14.18
C PRO A 41 11.43 -4.32 -14.53
N ALA A 42 11.65 -4.59 -15.83
CA ALA A 42 12.72 -5.48 -16.24
C ALA A 42 14.07 -5.03 -15.69
N SER A 43 14.90 -5.97 -15.27
CA SER A 43 16.26 -5.76 -14.78
C SER A 43 17.23 -6.68 -15.51
N SER A 44 18.52 -6.38 -15.45
CA SER A 44 19.59 -7.20 -16.06
C SER A 44 19.69 -8.60 -15.46
N THR A 45 19.28 -8.74 -14.19
CA THR A 45 19.18 -10.04 -13.50
C THR A 45 17.75 -10.27 -13.00
N PRO A 46 17.31 -11.54 -12.85
CA PRO A 46 15.96 -11.86 -12.44
C PRO A 46 15.61 -11.28 -11.06
N TRP A 47 14.38 -10.80 -10.94
CA TRP A 47 13.81 -10.40 -9.67
C TRP A 47 13.44 -11.61 -8.81
N THR A 48 13.74 -11.49 -7.52
CA THR A 48 13.18 -12.32 -6.46
C THR A 48 12.19 -11.50 -5.64
N ALA A 49 11.24 -12.18 -4.99
CA ALA A 49 10.26 -11.54 -4.12
C ALA A 49 10.13 -12.33 -2.82
N THR A 50 10.16 -11.64 -1.69
CA THR A 50 9.93 -12.27 -0.39
C THR A 50 8.48 -12.73 -0.23
N ARG A 51 8.16 -13.46 0.84
CA ARG A 51 6.78 -13.57 1.31
C ARG A 51 6.26 -12.19 1.73
N VAL A 52 4.95 -12.07 1.90
CA VAL A 52 4.33 -10.86 2.46
C VAL A 52 4.49 -10.88 3.99
N PHE A 53 4.98 -9.78 4.54
CA PHE A 53 5.14 -9.56 5.98
C PHE A 53 4.08 -8.59 6.50
N THR A 54 3.79 -8.66 7.80
CA THR A 54 2.94 -7.69 8.50
C THR A 54 3.78 -6.50 8.95
N GLY A 55 3.21 -5.29 8.92
CA GLY A 55 3.89 -4.06 9.28
C GLY A 55 4.51 -3.33 8.10
N VAL A 56 5.61 -2.66 8.35
CA VAL A 56 6.45 -1.95 7.39
C VAL A 56 7.89 -2.47 7.52
N PRO A 57 8.71 -2.39 6.46
CA PRO A 57 10.11 -2.77 6.56
C PRO A 57 10.85 -1.94 7.62
N GLU A 58 11.92 -2.49 8.18
CA GLU A 58 12.66 -1.91 9.32
C GLU A 58 13.11 -0.47 9.04
N ASN A 59 13.54 -0.18 7.82
CA ASN A 59 13.89 1.17 7.37
C ASN A 59 12.68 1.97 6.81
N GLY A 60 11.44 1.52 7.07
CA GLY A 60 10.20 2.18 6.64
C GLY A 60 9.98 2.26 5.13
N GLY A 61 10.87 1.70 4.32
CA GLY A 61 10.90 1.91 2.86
C GLY A 61 11.17 3.36 2.46
N ALA A 62 11.50 4.20 3.44
CA ALA A 62 11.55 5.65 3.33
C ALA A 62 12.98 6.14 3.20
N LEU A 63 13.32 6.65 2.03
CA LEU A 63 14.50 7.49 1.85
C LEU A 63 14.28 8.91 2.41
N CYS A 64 13.01 9.29 2.61
CA CYS A 64 12.63 10.66 2.95
C CYS A 64 11.90 10.70 4.29
N ALA A 65 12.63 10.94 5.38
CA ALA A 65 12.00 11.41 6.60
C ALA A 65 11.46 12.85 6.33
N PRO A 66 10.30 13.27 6.88
CA PRO A 66 9.66 12.67 8.06
C PRO A 66 8.38 11.87 7.78
N TYR A 67 8.10 11.38 6.59
CA TYR A 67 6.85 10.64 6.44
C TYR A 67 6.93 9.26 7.10
N LYS A 68 5.84 8.85 7.70
CA LYS A 68 5.71 7.51 8.28
C LYS A 68 4.49 6.83 7.70
N ILE A 69 4.71 5.68 7.08
CA ILE A 69 3.63 4.75 6.77
C ILE A 69 3.27 4.04 8.09
N PRO A 70 2.00 4.05 8.52
CA PRO A 70 1.64 3.40 9.77
C PRO A 70 1.88 1.89 9.68
N ALA A 71 2.62 1.31 10.63
CA ALA A 71 2.85 -0.14 10.67
C ALA A 71 1.55 -0.92 10.93
N GLN A 72 0.62 -0.33 11.67
CA GLN A 72 -0.67 -0.89 11.97
C GLN A 72 -1.53 -0.97 10.70
N ASN A 73 -2.12 -2.12 10.42
CA ASN A 73 -2.89 -2.40 9.20
C ASN A 73 -2.09 -2.27 7.89
N SER A 74 -0.76 -2.33 7.99
CA SER A 74 0.14 -2.40 6.85
C SER A 74 0.70 -3.80 6.68
N ARG A 75 1.02 -4.10 5.43
CA ARG A 75 1.75 -5.30 5.01
C ARG A 75 2.74 -4.89 3.93
N TYR A 76 3.84 -5.63 3.79
CA TYR A 76 4.83 -5.32 2.77
C TYR A 76 5.44 -6.57 2.14
N ARG A 77 6.01 -6.38 0.97
CA ARG A 77 6.84 -7.35 0.24
C ARG A 77 8.06 -6.63 -0.31
N GLU A 78 9.20 -7.25 -0.16
CA GLU A 78 10.46 -6.76 -0.72
C GLU A 78 10.81 -7.52 -1.99
N PHE A 79 11.54 -6.84 -2.87
CA PHE A 79 12.02 -7.33 -4.14
C PHE A 79 13.51 -7.02 -4.25
N ALA A 80 14.27 -7.97 -4.76
CA ALA A 80 15.70 -7.80 -5.00
C ALA A 80 16.13 -8.55 -6.24
N THR A 81 17.22 -8.10 -6.85
CA THR A 81 17.97 -8.84 -7.86
C THR A 81 19.30 -9.30 -7.26
N GLU A 82 20.06 -10.09 -7.99
CA GLU A 82 21.43 -10.48 -7.54
C GLU A 82 22.41 -9.30 -7.53
N LEU A 83 22.09 -8.25 -8.27
CA LEU A 83 22.86 -6.99 -8.27
C LEU A 83 22.23 -5.99 -7.30
N ASP A 84 22.38 -4.71 -7.55
CA ASP A 84 21.95 -3.62 -6.69
C ASP A 84 20.47 -3.24 -6.79
N THR A 85 19.76 -3.67 -7.86
CA THR A 85 18.38 -3.27 -8.08
C THR A 85 17.45 -3.87 -7.03
N ASN A 86 16.70 -3.02 -6.35
CA ASN A 86 15.84 -3.43 -5.25
C ASN A 86 14.49 -2.68 -5.25
N GLY A 87 13.54 -3.19 -4.50
CA GLY A 87 12.22 -2.57 -4.42
C GLY A 87 11.41 -3.02 -3.21
N VAL A 88 10.35 -2.31 -2.94
CA VAL A 88 9.39 -2.66 -1.89
C VAL A 88 8.00 -2.22 -2.30
N GLN A 89 7.00 -3.03 -2.00
CA GLN A 89 5.60 -2.63 -1.97
C GLN A 89 5.10 -2.66 -0.54
N ILE A 90 4.49 -1.56 -0.09
CA ILE A 90 3.80 -1.46 1.20
C ILE A 90 2.35 -1.14 0.92
N THR A 91 1.43 -1.89 1.53
CA THR A 91 -0.02 -1.68 1.41
C THR A 91 -0.61 -1.46 2.79
N THR A 92 -1.34 -0.37 2.96
CA THR A 92 -1.98 0.05 4.21
C THR A 92 -3.49 0.12 4.02
N VAL A 93 -4.25 -0.57 4.86
CA VAL A 93 -5.70 -0.44 4.92
C VAL A 93 -6.05 0.60 5.99
N ALA A 94 -6.39 1.80 5.57
CA ALA A 94 -6.78 2.88 6.47
C ALA A 94 -8.13 2.59 7.13
N ARG A 95 -8.41 3.26 8.26
CA ARG A 95 -9.69 3.09 8.95
C ARG A 95 -10.86 3.67 8.15
N THR A 96 -10.62 4.79 7.48
CA THR A 96 -11.59 5.50 6.65
C THR A 96 -10.96 5.90 5.32
N GLU A 97 -11.78 6.22 4.32
CA GLU A 97 -11.30 6.82 3.06
C GLU A 97 -10.63 8.17 3.29
N ALA A 98 -11.14 8.99 4.22
CA ALA A 98 -10.52 10.26 4.58
C ALA A 98 -9.10 10.08 5.14
N ASP A 99 -8.87 9.04 5.97
CA ASP A 99 -7.53 8.70 6.45
C ASP A 99 -6.63 8.25 5.30
N ALA A 100 -7.16 7.49 4.32
CA ALA A 100 -6.41 7.07 3.13
C ALA A 100 -6.02 8.27 2.26
N VAL A 101 -6.94 9.20 2.01
CA VAL A 101 -6.66 10.45 1.28
C VAL A 101 -5.55 11.24 1.99
N LYS A 102 -5.66 11.42 3.31
CA LYS A 102 -4.64 12.11 4.10
C LYS A 102 -3.28 11.43 4.03
N LEU A 103 -3.24 10.09 4.06
CA LEU A 103 -1.99 9.33 3.93
C LEU A 103 -1.36 9.56 2.55
N VAL A 104 -2.15 9.44 1.47
CA VAL A 104 -1.69 9.72 0.10
C VAL A 104 -1.11 11.13 -0.02
N ASP A 105 -1.82 12.15 0.48
CA ASP A 105 -1.35 13.54 0.40
C ASP A 105 -0.06 13.76 1.21
N THR A 106 0.05 13.12 2.38
CA THR A 106 1.26 13.17 3.20
C THR A 106 2.45 12.57 2.47
N LEU A 107 2.29 11.38 1.86
CA LEU A 107 3.35 10.69 1.12
C LEU A 107 3.76 11.49 -0.13
N ARG A 108 2.80 12.02 -0.88
CA ARG A 108 3.07 12.84 -2.07
C ARG A 108 3.86 14.11 -1.74
N LYS A 109 3.49 14.82 -0.66
CA LYS A 109 4.22 16.02 -0.19
C LYS A 109 5.64 15.66 0.24
N ALA A 110 5.81 14.56 0.96
CA ALA A 110 7.14 14.11 1.39
C ALA A 110 8.03 13.76 0.18
N LEU A 111 7.49 13.04 -0.81
CA LEU A 111 8.25 12.69 -2.02
C LEU A 111 8.62 13.92 -2.85
N ALA A 112 7.72 14.89 -2.96
CA ALA A 112 7.99 16.13 -3.70
C ALA A 112 9.10 16.97 -3.04
N GLY A 113 9.18 16.99 -1.71
CA GLY A 113 10.21 17.73 -0.95
C GLY A 113 11.45 16.92 -0.60
N CYS A 114 11.54 15.67 -1.04
CA CYS A 114 12.55 14.72 -0.58
C CYS A 114 13.98 15.17 -0.91
N GLY A 115 14.24 15.59 -2.15
CA GLY A 115 15.58 16.03 -2.56
C GLY A 115 16.09 17.17 -1.70
N ALA A 116 15.30 18.24 -1.56
CA ALA A 116 15.68 19.39 -0.73
C ALA A 116 15.94 19.02 0.73
N LEU A 117 15.14 18.10 1.28
CA LEU A 117 15.34 17.60 2.66
C LEU A 117 16.66 16.84 2.80
N LEU A 118 17.00 15.99 1.82
CA LEU A 118 18.25 15.21 1.85
C LEU A 118 19.48 16.10 1.71
N GLU A 119 19.47 17.10 0.82
CA GLU A 119 20.54 18.09 0.70
C GLU A 119 20.73 18.88 2.00
N GLN A 120 19.64 19.27 2.66
CA GLN A 120 19.70 19.97 3.95
C GLN A 120 20.32 19.07 5.05
N GLN A 121 20.04 17.78 5.04
CA GLN A 121 20.53 16.83 6.06
C GLN A 121 21.95 16.34 5.78
N ASN A 122 22.38 16.36 4.52
CA ASN A 122 23.67 15.83 4.07
C ASN A 122 24.40 16.87 3.21
N PRO A 123 25.14 17.80 3.83
CA PRO A 123 25.91 18.81 3.08
C PRO A 123 26.89 18.16 2.09
N GLY A 124 26.78 18.51 0.82
CA GLY A 124 27.59 17.95 -0.27
C GLY A 124 26.86 16.88 -1.10
N LEU A 125 25.75 16.35 -0.63
CA LEU A 125 24.88 15.52 -1.46
C LEU A 125 24.09 16.41 -2.44
N HIS A 126 23.98 15.99 -3.68
CA HIS A 126 23.04 16.54 -4.65
C HIS A 126 21.82 15.60 -4.74
N ALA A 127 20.60 16.15 -4.58
CA ALA A 127 19.40 15.35 -4.58
C ALA A 127 18.23 16.06 -5.27
N VAL A 128 17.70 15.47 -6.33
CA VAL A 128 16.63 16.05 -7.14
C VAL A 128 15.40 15.17 -7.10
N SER A 129 14.29 15.69 -6.58
CA SER A 129 12.98 15.08 -6.69
C SER A 129 12.24 15.57 -7.94
N ALA A 130 11.62 14.66 -8.69
CA ALA A 130 10.77 15.02 -9.82
C ALA A 130 9.44 14.30 -9.78
N TYR A 131 8.38 14.98 -10.26
CA TYR A 131 7.04 14.42 -10.42
C TYR A 131 6.80 13.99 -11.85
N HIS A 132 6.46 12.71 -12.07
CA HIS A 132 6.24 12.10 -13.38
C HIS A 132 4.76 11.94 -13.76
N GLY A 133 3.86 12.61 -13.05
CA GLY A 133 2.44 12.64 -13.36
C GLY A 133 1.60 11.60 -12.64
N LYS A 134 0.27 11.76 -12.78
CA LYS A 134 -0.75 10.83 -12.27
C LYS A 134 -1.03 9.75 -13.32
N ILE A 135 -1.32 8.54 -12.87
CA ILE A 135 -1.83 7.43 -13.67
C ILE A 135 -3.33 7.33 -13.41
N ALA A 136 -4.12 7.22 -14.47
CA ALA A 136 -5.55 6.97 -14.38
C ALA A 136 -5.78 5.48 -14.07
N VAL A 137 -6.02 5.19 -12.82
CA VAL A 137 -6.36 3.88 -12.25
C VAL A 137 -7.06 4.14 -10.93
N GLU A 138 -8.25 3.58 -10.71
CA GLU A 138 -9.07 3.85 -9.53
C GLU A 138 -9.04 5.34 -9.15
N GLU A 139 -8.74 5.71 -7.90
CA GLU A 139 -8.58 7.12 -7.52
C GLU A 139 -7.24 7.72 -7.95
N GLY A 140 -6.34 6.90 -8.43
CA GLY A 140 -5.08 7.30 -9.05
C GLY A 140 -3.83 6.71 -8.42
N ALA A 141 -2.74 6.77 -9.19
CA ALA A 141 -1.38 6.58 -8.70
C ALA A 141 -0.50 7.74 -9.15
N TRP A 142 0.32 8.27 -8.26
CA TRP A 142 1.23 9.40 -8.50
C TRP A 142 2.66 8.90 -8.48
N VAL A 143 3.43 9.22 -9.52
CA VAL A 143 4.80 8.73 -9.72
C VAL A 143 5.80 9.85 -9.51
N TYR A 144 6.86 9.53 -8.79
CA TYR A 144 7.98 10.44 -8.47
C TYR A 144 9.32 9.73 -8.71
N SER A 145 10.38 10.52 -8.90
CA SER A 145 11.75 10.05 -8.79
C SER A 145 12.50 10.84 -7.74
N LEU A 146 13.58 10.25 -7.25
CA LEU A 146 14.62 10.88 -6.47
C LEU A 146 15.95 10.44 -7.06
N ASP A 147 16.68 11.38 -7.62
CA ASP A 147 18.02 11.22 -8.18
C ASP A 147 19.01 11.82 -7.19
N THR A 148 20.01 11.04 -6.77
CA THR A 148 21.01 11.47 -5.80
C THR A 148 22.43 11.24 -6.31
N ALA A 149 23.31 12.18 -6.01
CA ALA A 149 24.74 12.06 -6.31
C ALA A 149 25.57 12.58 -5.13
N ASP A 150 26.49 11.75 -4.65
CA ASP A 150 27.50 12.16 -3.67
C ASP A 150 28.87 12.25 -4.36
N PRO A 151 29.32 13.46 -4.74
CA PRO A 151 30.58 13.65 -5.45
C PRO A 151 31.82 13.32 -4.59
N GLN A 152 31.68 13.24 -3.27
CA GLN A 152 32.81 12.92 -2.37
C GLN A 152 33.21 11.46 -2.44
N ILE A 153 32.23 10.56 -2.65
CA ILE A 153 32.46 9.13 -2.76
C ILE A 153 32.17 8.59 -4.17
N GLY A 154 31.71 9.46 -5.10
CA GLY A 154 31.42 9.09 -6.48
C GLY A 154 30.20 8.18 -6.62
N ASN A 155 29.27 8.21 -5.67
CA ASN A 155 28.06 7.39 -5.69
C ASN A 155 26.88 8.15 -6.31
N THR A 156 26.11 7.46 -7.14
CA THR A 156 24.85 7.94 -7.70
C THR A 156 23.77 6.88 -7.53
N ASP A 157 22.58 7.30 -7.08
CA ASP A 157 21.44 6.40 -6.89
C ASP A 157 20.18 7.04 -7.45
N ILE A 158 19.39 6.24 -8.16
CA ILE A 158 18.08 6.64 -8.66
C ILE A 158 16.97 5.78 -8.04
N HIS A 159 15.95 6.45 -7.54
CA HIS A 159 14.75 5.80 -7.00
C HIS A 159 13.51 6.28 -7.72
N LEU A 160 12.59 5.35 -7.99
CA LEU A 160 11.23 5.62 -8.43
C LEU A 160 10.25 5.26 -7.33
N PHE A 161 9.24 6.10 -7.16
CA PHE A 161 8.19 5.90 -6.17
C PHE A 161 6.82 6.03 -6.81
N SER A 162 5.86 5.25 -6.32
CA SER A 162 4.46 5.50 -6.58
C SER A 162 3.65 5.46 -5.30
N VAL A 163 2.66 6.34 -5.24
CA VAL A 163 1.62 6.33 -4.21
C VAL A 163 0.30 6.16 -4.92
N GLY A 164 -0.41 5.08 -4.66
CA GLY A 164 -1.70 4.79 -5.27
C GLY A 164 -2.77 4.45 -4.24
N ARG A 165 -4.05 4.57 -4.63
CA ARG A 165 -5.18 4.34 -3.74
C ARG A 165 -6.34 3.67 -4.48
N ASP A 166 -7.04 2.78 -3.77
CA ASP A 166 -8.35 2.25 -4.09
C ASP A 166 -9.18 2.23 -2.79
N GLY A 167 -10.27 3.01 -2.76
CA GLY A 167 -11.09 3.22 -1.59
C GLY A 167 -10.27 3.65 -0.38
N ARG A 168 -10.28 2.86 0.68
CA ARG A 168 -9.49 3.09 1.90
C ARG A 168 -8.12 2.42 1.92
N THR A 169 -7.72 1.77 0.82
CA THR A 169 -6.44 1.06 0.74
C THR A 169 -5.42 1.86 -0.06
N VAL A 170 -4.26 2.09 0.54
CA VAL A 170 -3.14 2.84 -0.05
C VAL A 170 -2.01 1.87 -0.33
N THR A 171 -1.44 1.93 -1.53
CA THR A 171 -0.21 1.22 -1.90
C THR A 171 0.91 2.20 -2.18
N PHE A 172 2.06 1.92 -1.61
CA PHE A 172 3.33 2.59 -1.88
C PHE A 172 4.27 1.59 -2.53
N VAL A 173 4.88 1.96 -3.65
CA VAL A 173 5.89 1.14 -4.32
C VAL A 173 7.15 1.96 -4.49
N ARG A 174 8.30 1.38 -4.12
CA ARG A 174 9.63 1.91 -4.43
C ARG A 174 10.37 0.92 -5.30
N TRP A 175 11.11 1.44 -6.25
CA TRP A 175 12.15 0.79 -7.03
C TRP A 175 13.41 1.63 -6.91
N GLY A 176 14.60 1.03 -6.92
CA GLY A 176 15.86 1.76 -6.88
C GLY A 176 17.03 0.94 -7.38
N GLN A 177 18.05 1.65 -7.89
CA GLN A 177 19.35 1.10 -8.29
C GLN A 177 20.42 2.18 -8.26
N MET A 178 21.67 1.81 -8.41
CA MET A 178 22.76 2.72 -8.74
C MET A 178 22.56 3.32 -10.15
N GLY A 179 22.98 4.56 -10.35
CA GLY A 179 22.83 5.30 -11.60
C GLY A 179 22.06 6.61 -11.41
N ASP A 180 21.60 7.17 -12.51
CA ASP A 180 20.85 8.44 -12.53
C ASP A 180 19.48 8.28 -13.22
N LEU A 181 18.71 9.39 -13.32
CA LEU A 181 17.36 9.36 -13.89
C LEU A 181 17.30 8.81 -15.33
N LYS A 182 18.35 8.97 -16.13
CA LYS A 182 18.37 8.44 -17.52
C LYS A 182 18.35 6.90 -17.53
N ASP A 183 18.86 6.26 -16.47
CA ASP A 183 18.95 4.81 -16.32
C ASP A 183 17.64 4.22 -15.72
N ALA A 184 16.75 5.08 -15.22
CA ALA A 184 15.52 4.66 -14.57
C ALA A 184 14.43 4.22 -15.56
N PRO A 185 13.78 3.05 -15.36
CA PRO A 185 12.74 2.53 -16.25
C PRO A 185 11.37 3.19 -15.97
N VAL A 186 11.27 4.53 -16.05
CA VAL A 186 10.08 5.30 -15.66
C VAL A 186 8.79 4.77 -16.32
N ALA A 187 8.85 4.47 -17.63
CA ALA A 187 7.68 3.98 -18.37
C ALA A 187 7.20 2.59 -17.87
N ALA A 188 8.14 1.66 -17.66
CA ALA A 188 7.84 0.34 -17.11
C ALA A 188 7.36 0.42 -15.66
N PHE A 189 7.96 1.29 -14.85
CA PHE A 189 7.53 1.51 -13.46
C PHE A 189 6.11 2.08 -13.36
N ARG A 190 5.68 2.91 -14.31
CA ARG A 190 4.28 3.36 -14.39
C ARG A 190 3.31 2.18 -14.57
N THR A 191 3.69 1.16 -15.35
CA THR A 191 2.91 -0.08 -15.50
C THR A 191 2.88 -0.86 -14.19
N THR A 192 4.00 -1.00 -13.51
CA THR A 192 4.10 -1.60 -12.17
C THR A 192 3.20 -0.88 -11.16
N ALA A 193 3.24 0.46 -11.13
CA ALA A 193 2.42 1.28 -10.25
C ALA A 193 0.91 1.10 -10.51
N LYS A 194 0.50 1.06 -11.78
CA LYS A 194 -0.89 0.75 -12.17
C LYS A 194 -1.31 -0.64 -11.69
N THR A 195 -0.46 -1.63 -11.91
CA THR A 195 -0.71 -3.01 -11.49
C THR A 195 -0.82 -3.13 -9.97
N ALA A 196 0.00 -2.39 -9.21
CA ALA A 196 -0.05 -2.38 -7.76
C ALA A 196 -1.40 -1.88 -7.21
N VAL A 197 -2.00 -0.86 -7.85
CA VAL A 197 -3.33 -0.37 -7.48
C VAL A 197 -4.41 -1.39 -7.84
N ASN A 198 -4.38 -1.95 -9.06
CA ASN A 198 -5.35 -2.96 -9.51
C ASN A 198 -5.34 -4.25 -8.66
N LYS A 199 -4.35 -4.44 -7.79
CA LYS A 199 -4.21 -5.61 -6.90
C LYS A 199 -4.75 -5.34 -5.50
N LEU A 200 -5.30 -4.18 -5.23
CA LEU A 200 -5.82 -3.84 -3.92
C LEU A 200 -7.14 -4.54 -3.63
N TRP A 201 -7.93 -4.84 -4.68
CA TRP A 201 -9.20 -5.60 -4.61
C TRP A 201 -9.45 -6.43 -5.86
#